data_e980df040bac70f5be488059bca52d99
#
_entry.id   e980df040bac70f5be488059bca52d99
#
_cell.length_a   1.000
_cell.length_b   1.000
_cell.length_c   1.000
_cell.angle_alpha   90.00
_cell.angle_beta   90.00
_cell.angle_gamma   90.00
#
_symmetry.space_group_name_H-M   'P 1'
#
loop_
_entity.id
_entity.type
_entity.pdbx_description
1 polymer ?
#
loop_
_entity_poly.entity_id
_entity_poly.type
_entity_poly.pdbx_seq_one_letter_code
_entity_poly.pdbx_strand_id
1 'polypeptide(L)'
;MKEIAAEIITEIGKLKTKKDHLLIAIDGRCGSGKSTLGAYLQQKMHGNLLHMDDFYLRPEQRTPKRWEEPGGNVDWERFLEEVLLPLHKGTKFTYRPFNCRKWELDQPVEVEARKINIVEGSYSCHPEIYDYYDLHVFLTVDPKEQ
;
A
#
# COMPACT_ATOMS: atom_id res chain seq x y z
N MET A 1 3.62 -17.79 -7.51
CA MET A 1 4.02 -16.35 -7.42
C MET A 1 4.30 -15.73 -8.77
N LYS A 2 5.15 -16.31 -9.60
CA LYS A 2 5.46 -15.77 -10.93
C LYS A 2 4.25 -15.66 -11.86
N GLU A 3 3.35 -16.62 -11.78
CA GLU A 3 2.12 -16.63 -12.60
C GLU A 3 1.18 -15.49 -12.21
N ILE A 4 1.03 -15.27 -10.91
CA ILE A 4 0.20 -14.16 -10.39
C ILE A 4 0.81 -12.83 -10.79
N ALA A 5 2.13 -12.70 -10.66
CA ALA A 5 2.83 -11.48 -11.06
C ALA A 5 2.67 -11.20 -12.57
N ALA A 6 2.73 -12.23 -13.40
CA ALA A 6 2.56 -12.08 -14.85
C ALA A 6 1.16 -11.56 -15.18
N GLU A 7 0.12 -12.06 -14.52
CA GLU A 7 -1.26 -11.59 -14.70
C GLU A 7 -1.39 -10.11 -14.30
N ILE A 8 -0.78 -9.74 -13.17
CA ILE A 8 -0.83 -8.36 -12.68
C ILE A 8 -0.11 -7.44 -13.65
N ILE A 9 1.06 -7.83 -14.15
CA ILE A 9 1.83 -7.05 -15.12
C ILE A 9 1.03 -6.83 -16.40
N THR A 10 0.31 -7.88 -16.86
CA THR A 10 -0.57 -7.77 -18.02
C THR A 10 -1.67 -6.74 -17.80
N GLU A 11 -2.33 -6.78 -16.63
CA GLU A 11 -3.38 -5.82 -16.30
C GLU A 11 -2.84 -4.40 -16.20
N ILE A 12 -1.66 -4.23 -15.60
CA ILE A 12 -1.02 -2.91 -15.52
C ILE A 12 -0.70 -2.38 -16.92
N GLY A 13 -0.24 -3.25 -17.82
CA GLY A 13 0.03 -2.87 -19.19
C GLY A 13 -1.19 -2.30 -19.91
N LYS A 14 -2.38 -2.86 -19.64
CA LYS A 14 -3.64 -2.36 -20.19
C LYS A 14 -3.99 -0.99 -19.61
N LEU A 15 -3.78 -0.79 -18.32
CA LEU A 15 -4.09 0.47 -17.64
C LEU A 15 -3.13 1.59 -18.05
N LYS A 16 -1.88 1.27 -18.37
CA LYS A 16 -0.88 2.26 -18.81
C LYS A 16 -1.30 3.03 -20.05
N THR A 17 -2.15 2.45 -20.88
CA THR A 17 -2.64 3.13 -22.10
C THR A 17 -3.64 4.22 -21.77
N LYS A 18 -4.17 4.24 -20.54
CA LYS A 18 -5.23 5.16 -20.12
C LYS A 18 -4.78 6.21 -19.11
N LYS A 19 -3.73 5.92 -18.36
CA LYS A 19 -3.23 6.82 -17.29
C LYS A 19 -1.71 6.83 -17.24
N ASP A 20 -1.14 7.99 -16.92
CA ASP A 20 0.31 8.16 -16.81
C ASP A 20 0.85 7.65 -15.46
N HIS A 21 0.02 7.70 -14.42
CA HIS A 21 0.40 7.27 -13.07
C HIS A 21 -0.60 6.24 -12.59
N LEU A 22 -0.10 5.08 -12.15
CA LEU A 22 -0.96 3.99 -11.67
C LEU A 22 -0.66 3.69 -10.21
N LEU A 23 -1.73 3.46 -9.44
CA LEU A 23 -1.66 3.06 -8.05
C LEU A 23 -2.24 1.64 -7.93
N ILE A 24 -1.43 0.73 -7.41
CA ILE A 24 -1.80 -0.68 -7.26
C ILE A 24 -1.77 -1.04 -5.78
N ALA A 25 -2.86 -1.59 -5.26
CA ALA A 25 -2.92 -2.07 -3.89
C ALA A 25 -2.80 -3.59 -3.86
N ILE A 26 -1.98 -4.10 -2.95
CA ILE A 26 -1.87 -5.55 -2.69
C ILE A 26 -2.27 -5.77 -1.24
N ASP A 27 -3.45 -6.33 -1.03
CA ASP A 27 -4.01 -6.62 0.29
C ASP A 27 -4.03 -8.13 0.53
N GLY A 28 -4.24 -8.54 1.75
CA GLY A 28 -4.31 -9.94 2.15
C GLY A 28 -3.87 -10.12 3.59
N ARG A 29 -4.04 -11.34 4.10
CA ARG A 29 -3.63 -11.68 5.45
C ARG A 29 -2.11 -11.71 5.60
N CYS A 30 -1.65 -11.60 6.84
CA CYS A 30 -0.24 -11.82 7.16
C CYS A 30 0.19 -13.21 6.63
N GLY A 31 1.37 -13.28 6.03
CA GLY A 31 1.87 -14.53 5.49
C GLY A 31 1.35 -14.90 4.12
N SER A 32 0.58 -14.02 3.47
CA SER A 32 0.04 -14.29 2.13
C SER A 32 1.04 -14.05 0.99
N GLY A 33 2.21 -13.49 1.30
CA GLY A 33 3.22 -13.20 0.29
C GLY A 33 3.14 -11.80 -0.32
N LYS A 34 2.40 -10.87 0.31
CA LYS A 34 2.24 -9.50 -0.18
C LYS A 34 3.57 -8.78 -0.40
N SER A 35 4.44 -8.84 0.60
CA SER A 35 5.74 -8.15 0.53
C SER A 35 6.61 -8.73 -0.58
N THR A 36 6.62 -10.04 -0.73
CA THR A 36 7.39 -10.73 -1.77
C THR A 36 6.87 -10.35 -3.16
N LEU A 37 5.56 -10.37 -3.33
CA LEU A 37 4.94 -9.98 -4.60
C LEU A 37 5.20 -8.52 -4.91
N GLY A 38 5.03 -7.64 -3.91
CA GLY A 38 5.28 -6.20 -4.07
C GLY A 38 6.71 -5.91 -4.49
N ALA A 39 7.68 -6.54 -3.84
CA ALA A 39 9.10 -6.35 -4.17
C ALA A 39 9.42 -6.85 -5.59
N TYR A 40 8.84 -7.98 -5.98
CA TYR A 40 9.03 -8.53 -7.32
C TYR A 40 8.49 -7.57 -8.39
N LEU A 41 7.27 -7.07 -8.19
CA LEU A 41 6.66 -6.13 -9.13
C LEU A 41 7.41 -4.80 -9.19
N GLN A 42 7.85 -4.29 -8.03
CA GLN A 42 8.65 -3.07 -7.97
C GLN A 42 9.90 -3.19 -8.83
N GLN A 43 10.62 -4.29 -8.69
CA GLN A 43 11.84 -4.53 -9.44
C GLN A 43 11.58 -4.66 -10.95
N LYS A 44 10.55 -5.41 -11.32
CA LYS A 44 10.22 -5.65 -12.74
C LYS A 44 9.74 -4.39 -13.46
N MET A 45 9.03 -3.53 -12.75
CA MET A 45 8.37 -2.37 -13.35
C MET A 45 9.04 -1.04 -13.02
N HIS A 46 10.12 -1.06 -12.25
CA HIS A 46 10.84 0.15 -11.82
C HIS A 46 9.92 1.14 -11.11
N GLY A 47 9.06 0.62 -10.22
CA GLY A 47 8.07 1.43 -9.52
C GLY A 47 8.47 1.77 -8.11
N ASN A 48 7.57 2.46 -7.42
CA ASN A 48 7.64 2.68 -5.98
C ASN A 48 6.95 1.54 -5.25
N LEU A 49 7.45 1.19 -4.07
CA LEU A 49 6.81 0.24 -3.16
C LEU A 49 6.66 0.90 -1.81
N LEU A 50 5.42 0.96 -1.33
CA LEU A 50 5.07 1.55 -0.06
C LEU A 50 4.39 0.49 0.81
N HIS A 51 4.67 0.55 2.11
CA HIS A 51 4.18 -0.45 3.06
C HIS A 51 3.13 0.16 3.97
N MET A 52 1.93 -0.43 3.98
CA MET A 52 0.84 0.03 4.85
C MET A 52 1.22 -0.07 6.33
N ASP A 53 2.15 -0.98 6.67
CA ASP A 53 2.65 -1.15 8.03
C ASP A 53 3.35 0.11 8.56
N ASP A 54 3.79 1.01 7.69
CA ASP A 54 4.39 2.28 8.10
C ASP A 54 3.36 3.27 8.64
N PHE A 55 2.07 2.93 8.56
CA PHE A 55 0.96 3.83 8.91
C PHE A 55 0.06 3.22 10.00
N TYR A 56 0.66 2.74 11.09
CA TYR A 56 -0.10 2.38 12.28
C TYR A 56 -0.58 3.62 13.01
N LEU A 57 -1.67 3.47 13.77
CA LEU A 57 -2.23 4.57 14.55
C LEU A 57 -1.22 5.15 15.54
N ARG A 58 -1.16 6.48 15.57
CA ARG A 58 -0.44 7.18 16.63
C ARG A 58 -1.18 6.99 17.95
N PRO A 59 -0.48 7.07 19.12
CA PRO A 59 -1.11 6.84 20.42
C PRO A 59 -2.38 7.67 20.66
N GLU A 60 -2.41 8.92 20.22
CA GLU A 60 -3.56 9.80 20.40
C GLU A 60 -4.80 9.38 19.62
N GLN A 61 -4.64 8.52 18.60
CA GLN A 61 -5.74 8.01 17.79
C GLN A 61 -6.31 6.68 18.31
N ARG A 62 -5.67 6.08 19.32
CA ARG A 62 -6.03 4.74 19.80
C ARG A 62 -7.15 4.81 20.83
N THR A 63 -8.38 4.80 20.35
CA THR A 63 -9.59 4.83 21.17
C THR A 63 -10.37 3.53 21.00
N PRO A 64 -11.21 3.15 22.00
CA PRO A 64 -12.05 1.96 21.85
C PRO A 64 -12.94 1.99 20.61
N LYS A 65 -13.48 3.14 20.28
CA LYS A 65 -14.30 3.32 19.07
C LYS A 65 -13.49 3.01 17.81
N ARG A 66 -12.25 3.45 17.75
CA ARG A 66 -11.38 3.22 16.60
C ARG A 66 -11.07 1.73 16.42
N TRP A 67 -10.85 1.01 17.55
CA TRP A 67 -10.56 -0.41 17.50
C TRP A 67 -11.75 -1.25 17.03
N GLU A 68 -12.98 -0.73 17.12
CA GLU A 68 -14.18 -1.40 16.64
C GLU A 68 -14.32 -1.30 15.12
N GLU A 69 -13.64 -0.37 14.49
CA GLU A 69 -13.71 -0.18 13.03
C GLU A 69 -12.86 -1.23 12.31
N PRO A 70 -13.34 -1.77 11.17
CA PRO A 70 -12.49 -2.63 10.32
C PRO A 70 -11.25 -1.85 9.88
N GLY A 71 -10.05 -2.45 10.08
CA GLY A 71 -8.81 -1.77 9.77
C GLY A 71 -8.51 -0.58 10.67
N GLY A 72 -9.10 -0.55 11.88
CA GLY A 72 -8.94 0.57 12.81
C GLY A 72 -7.54 0.78 13.34
N ASN A 73 -6.63 -0.19 13.17
CA ASN A 73 -5.23 -0.05 13.55
C ASN A 73 -4.38 0.68 12.50
N VAL A 74 -4.95 1.00 11.35
CA VAL A 74 -4.26 1.70 10.26
C VAL A 74 -4.65 3.17 10.25
N ASP A 75 -3.65 4.04 10.15
CA ASP A 75 -3.86 5.48 10.02
C ASP A 75 -4.12 5.83 8.55
N TRP A 76 -5.29 5.46 8.06
CA TRP A 76 -5.67 5.69 6.67
C TRP A 76 -5.75 7.18 6.35
N GLU A 77 -6.05 8.01 7.34
CA GLU A 77 -6.16 9.47 7.17
C GLU A 77 -4.81 10.07 6.77
N ARG A 78 -3.75 9.75 7.51
CA ARG A 78 -2.40 10.19 7.17
C ARG A 78 -1.94 9.58 5.84
N PHE A 79 -2.24 8.32 5.61
CA PHE A 79 -1.86 7.65 4.38
C PHE A 79 -2.49 8.33 3.17
N LEU A 80 -3.75 8.72 3.27
CA LEU A 80 -4.43 9.44 2.20
C LEU A 80 -3.75 10.79 1.92
N GLU A 81 -3.53 11.60 2.95
CA GLU A 81 -2.96 12.94 2.80
C GLU A 81 -1.47 12.93 2.40
N GLU A 82 -0.69 12.07 3.03
CA GLU A 82 0.77 12.09 2.86
C GLU A 82 1.26 11.23 1.69
N VAL A 83 0.49 10.27 1.24
CA VAL A 83 0.92 9.32 0.20
C VAL A 83 -0.01 9.32 -1.01
N LEU A 84 -1.28 8.99 -0.83
CA LEU A 84 -2.18 8.78 -1.97
C LEU A 84 -2.42 10.05 -2.79
N LEU A 85 -2.68 11.17 -2.14
CA LEU A 85 -2.92 12.43 -2.85
C LEU A 85 -1.68 12.89 -3.63
N PRO A 86 -0.46 12.88 -3.05
CA PRO A 86 0.74 13.17 -3.85
C PRO A 86 0.99 12.19 -5.00
N LEU A 87 0.72 10.89 -4.79
CA LEU A 87 0.86 9.90 -5.86
C LEU A 87 -0.08 10.19 -7.02
N HIS A 88 -1.32 10.60 -6.72
CA HIS A 88 -2.27 10.98 -7.76
C HIS A 88 -1.81 12.19 -8.56
N LYS A 89 -1.11 13.11 -7.92
CA LYS A 89 -0.57 14.29 -8.60
C LYS A 89 0.68 13.98 -9.41
N GLY A 90 1.27 12.80 -9.21
CA GLY A 90 2.50 12.43 -9.88
C GLY A 90 3.71 13.25 -9.45
N THR A 91 3.71 13.77 -8.23
CA THR A 91 4.79 14.61 -7.70
C THR A 91 5.66 13.86 -6.71
N LYS A 92 6.91 14.31 -6.57
CA LYS A 92 7.80 13.86 -5.52
C LYS A 92 7.26 14.31 -4.17
N PHE A 93 7.38 13.49 -3.13
CA PHE A 93 6.88 13.81 -1.80
C PHE A 93 7.68 13.10 -0.71
N THR A 94 7.41 13.46 0.54
CA THR A 94 7.97 12.77 1.70
C THR A 94 6.84 12.35 2.63
N TYR A 95 7.06 11.28 3.37
CA TYR A 95 6.16 10.85 4.43
C TYR A 95 6.98 10.35 5.61
N ARG A 96 6.35 10.29 6.80
CA ARG A 96 7.02 9.82 8.01
C ARG A 96 6.38 8.52 8.46
N PRO A 97 7.10 7.38 8.39
CA PRO A 97 6.56 6.11 8.89
C PRO A 97 6.44 6.16 10.42
N PHE A 98 5.45 5.45 10.96
CA PHE A 98 5.29 5.31 12.39
C PHE A 98 6.20 4.20 12.91
N ASN A 99 7.06 4.52 13.86
CA ASN A 99 7.97 3.56 14.47
C ASN A 99 7.32 2.93 15.70
N CYS A 100 6.90 1.68 15.59
CA CYS A 100 6.22 0.96 16.67
C CYS A 100 7.12 0.69 17.87
N ARG A 101 8.44 0.67 17.71
CA ARG A 101 9.38 0.47 18.81
C ARG A 101 9.51 1.70 19.67
N LYS A 102 9.53 2.86 19.03
CA LYS A 102 9.70 4.16 19.71
C LYS A 102 8.36 4.86 19.99
N TRP A 103 7.24 4.34 19.46
CA TRP A 103 5.91 4.95 19.57
C TRP A 103 5.86 6.38 19.06
N GLU A 104 6.63 6.68 18.04
CA GLU A 104 6.70 8.02 17.44
C GLU A 104 6.89 7.92 15.93
N LEU A 105 6.70 9.04 15.24
CA LEU A 105 6.98 9.13 13.82
C LEU A 105 8.48 9.11 13.59
N ASP A 106 8.93 8.33 12.61
CA ASP A 106 10.32 8.23 12.23
C ASP A 106 10.74 9.39 11.32
N GLN A 107 12.01 9.39 10.88
CA GLN A 107 12.51 10.41 9.97
C GLN A 107 11.76 10.38 8.63
N PRO A 108 11.65 11.53 7.95
CA PRO A 108 10.97 11.57 6.65
C PRO A 108 11.66 10.66 5.62
N VAL A 109 10.83 9.96 4.85
CA VAL A 109 11.26 9.12 3.73
C VAL A 109 10.86 9.82 2.44
N GLU A 110 11.82 10.00 1.54
CA GLU A 110 11.60 10.67 0.26
C GLU A 110 11.15 9.66 -0.80
N VAL A 111 10.09 10.02 -1.54
CA VAL A 111 9.54 9.18 -2.60
C VAL A 111 9.59 9.95 -3.93
N GLU A 112 10.28 9.36 -4.92
CA GLU A 112 10.38 9.96 -6.24
C GLU A 112 9.09 9.73 -7.04
N ALA A 113 8.80 10.63 -7.97
CA ALA A 113 7.68 10.46 -8.88
C ALA A 113 7.98 9.34 -9.87
N ARG A 114 7.11 8.31 -9.91
CA ARG A 114 7.23 7.19 -10.82
C ARG A 114 5.86 6.84 -11.40
N LYS A 115 5.87 6.17 -12.54
CA LYS A 115 4.61 5.80 -13.21
C LYS A 115 3.86 4.68 -12.50
N ILE A 116 4.58 3.76 -11.87
CA ILE A 116 3.99 2.62 -11.17
C ILE A 116 4.24 2.76 -9.67
N ASN A 117 3.16 2.72 -8.91
CA ASN A 117 3.22 2.89 -7.45
C ASN A 117 2.43 1.77 -6.79
N ILE A 118 3.12 0.96 -5.99
CA ILE A 118 2.55 -0.22 -5.35
C ILE A 118 2.48 0.00 -3.85
N VAL A 119 1.30 -0.25 -3.28
CA VAL A 119 1.08 -0.23 -1.84
C VAL A 119 0.75 -1.65 -1.41
N GLU A 120 1.52 -2.22 -0.50
CA GLU A 120 1.25 -3.55 0.03
C GLU A 120 0.98 -3.50 1.53
N GLY A 121 0.16 -4.43 2.00
CA GLY A 121 -0.12 -4.57 3.41
C GLY A 121 -1.58 -4.86 3.70
N SER A 122 -1.84 -5.38 4.91
CA SER A 122 -3.21 -5.59 5.38
C SER A 122 -3.92 -4.24 5.45
N TYR A 123 -5.14 -4.20 4.94
CA TYR A 123 -5.96 -2.98 4.83
C TYR A 123 -5.40 -1.91 3.88
N SER A 124 -4.50 -2.29 2.95
CA SER A 124 -4.14 -1.38 1.87
C SER A 124 -5.38 -1.02 1.03
N CYS A 125 -6.35 -1.95 0.95
CA CYS A 125 -7.65 -1.72 0.31
C CYS A 125 -8.74 -1.28 1.30
N HIS A 126 -8.37 -0.54 2.36
CA HIS A 126 -9.33 -0.01 3.33
C HIS A 126 -10.46 0.74 2.63
N PRO A 127 -11.73 0.59 3.06
CA PRO A 127 -12.88 1.22 2.37
C PRO A 127 -12.74 2.71 2.12
N GLU A 128 -12.12 3.44 3.06
CA GLU A 128 -11.97 4.90 2.93
C GLU A 128 -10.95 5.32 1.87
N ILE A 129 -10.07 4.41 1.43
CA ILE A 129 -9.03 4.72 0.44
C ILE A 129 -9.13 3.84 -0.80
N TYR A 130 -10.10 2.92 -0.85
CA TYR A 130 -10.25 1.93 -1.90
C TYR A 130 -10.30 2.55 -3.31
N ASP A 131 -11.06 3.63 -3.46
CA ASP A 131 -11.31 4.23 -4.78
C ASP A 131 -10.10 5.01 -5.33
N TYR A 132 -9.06 5.22 -4.53
CA TYR A 132 -7.86 5.91 -4.99
C TYR A 132 -6.93 5.01 -5.81
N TYR A 133 -7.15 3.70 -5.80
CA TYR A 133 -6.31 2.75 -6.52
C TYR A 133 -6.89 2.43 -7.89
N ASP A 134 -6.00 2.21 -8.86
CA ASP A 134 -6.38 1.79 -10.21
C ASP A 134 -6.53 0.28 -10.32
N LEU A 135 -5.83 -0.47 -9.48
CA LEU A 135 -5.90 -1.93 -9.46
C LEU A 135 -5.83 -2.43 -8.01
N HIS A 136 -6.71 -3.37 -7.67
CA HIS A 136 -6.78 -3.99 -6.35
C HIS A 136 -6.44 -5.46 -6.48
N VAL A 137 -5.45 -5.92 -5.71
CA VAL A 137 -5.02 -7.32 -5.67
C VAL A 137 -5.23 -7.84 -4.27
N PHE A 138 -5.99 -8.94 -4.15
CA PHE A 138 -6.21 -9.60 -2.87
C PHE A 138 -5.54 -10.97 -2.91
N LEU A 139 -4.53 -11.17 -2.08
CA LEU A 139 -3.84 -12.45 -1.97
C LEU A 139 -4.49 -13.31 -0.91
N THR A 140 -4.76 -14.56 -1.27
CA THR A 140 -5.29 -15.54 -0.33
C THR A 140 -4.27 -16.68 -0.18
N VAL A 141 -4.24 -17.27 1.01
CA VAL A 141 -3.36 -18.40 1.31
C VAL A 141 -4.23 -19.59 1.64
N ASP A 142 -3.86 -20.77 1.09
CA ASP A 142 -4.55 -22.01 1.45
C ASP A 142 -4.43 -22.22 2.96
N PRO A 143 -5.54 -22.43 3.69
CA PRO A 143 -5.48 -22.66 5.14
C PRO A 143 -4.52 -23.75 5.56
N LYS A 144 -4.26 -24.73 4.69
CA LYS A 144 -3.32 -25.81 4.97
C LYS A 144 -1.86 -25.37 4.92
N GLU A 145 -1.58 -24.24 4.29
CA GLU A 145 -0.22 -23.72 4.15
C GLU A 145 0.13 -22.67 5.23
N GLN A 146 -0.84 -22.29 6.00
CA GLN A 146 -0.64 -21.32 7.10
C GLN A 146 -0.01 -21.92 8.33
#